data_9de85182a4ede7fb94c4550b0758dbf4
#
_entry.id   9de85182a4ede7fb94c4550b0758dbf4
#
_cell.length_a   1.000
_cell.length_b   1.000
_cell.length_c   1.000
_cell.angle_alpha   90.00
_cell.angle_beta   90.00
_cell.angle_gamma   90.00
#
_symmetry.space_group_name_H-M   'P 1'
#
loop_
_entity.id
_entity.type
_entity.pdbx_description
1 polymer ?
#
loop_
_entity_poly.entity_id
_entity_poly.type
_entity_poly.pdbx_seq_one_letter_code
_entity_poly.pdbx_strand_id
1 'polypeptide(L)'
;MAKVLLVEDNEMNRDMLSRRLQRKGFEVIIAADGREGVAKASAESPDLILLDMSLPVMDGWEAARKIKGNPETRDIPIIALTAHAMAGDREKALEAGCDEYDTKPVELPRLLGKINLFLGEDAPASGAAEGTA
;
A
#
# COMPACT_ATOMS: atom_id res chain seq x y z
N MET A 1 14.95 -5.56 -5.90
CA MET A 1 14.33 -4.39 -5.29
C MET A 1 12.83 -4.60 -5.27
N ALA A 2 12.20 -4.34 -4.14
CA ALA A 2 10.77 -4.58 -4.00
C ALA A 2 9.97 -3.53 -4.77
N LYS A 3 8.87 -3.96 -5.35
CA LYS A 3 8.00 -3.12 -6.16
C LYS A 3 6.72 -2.81 -5.37
N VAL A 4 6.44 -1.54 -5.16
CA VAL A 4 5.29 -1.07 -4.40
C VAL A 4 4.35 -0.31 -5.32
N LEU A 5 3.07 -0.69 -5.30
CA LEU A 5 2.04 0.07 -5.99
C LEU A 5 1.40 1.02 -5.00
N LEU A 6 1.46 2.31 -5.30
CA LEU A 6 0.87 3.36 -4.47
C LEU A 6 -0.36 3.90 -5.16
N VAL A 7 -1.52 3.70 -4.54
CA VAL A 7 -2.80 4.18 -5.08
C VAL A 7 -3.25 5.36 -4.23
N GLU A 8 -3.14 6.55 -4.79
CA GLU A 8 -3.40 7.80 -4.08
C GLU A 8 -3.88 8.84 -5.09
N ASP A 9 -5.03 9.45 -4.84
CA ASP A 9 -5.61 10.38 -5.80
C ASP A 9 -5.02 11.80 -5.70
N ASN A 10 -4.51 12.19 -4.55
CA ASN A 10 -3.92 13.51 -4.39
C ASN A 10 -2.52 13.51 -5.01
N GLU A 11 -2.35 14.31 -6.05
CA GLU A 11 -1.10 14.31 -6.81
C GLU A 11 0.10 14.67 -5.94
N MET A 12 -0.05 15.66 -5.07
CA MET A 12 1.05 16.10 -4.22
C MET A 12 1.45 15.01 -3.23
N ASN A 13 0.45 14.38 -2.60
CA ASN A 13 0.72 13.29 -1.66
C ASN A 13 1.33 12.09 -2.36
N ARG A 14 0.81 11.76 -3.54
CA ARG A 14 1.31 10.65 -4.33
C ARG A 14 2.77 10.86 -4.72
N ASP A 15 3.08 12.07 -5.21
CA ASP A 15 4.44 12.39 -5.61
C ASP A 15 5.39 12.36 -4.43
N MET A 16 4.98 12.98 -3.32
CA MET A 16 5.83 13.06 -2.15
C MET A 16 6.15 11.68 -1.57
N LEU A 17 5.13 10.86 -1.41
CA LEU A 17 5.33 9.54 -0.82
C LEU A 17 6.11 8.63 -1.76
N SER A 18 5.83 8.70 -3.08
CA SER A 18 6.56 7.87 -4.02
C SER A 18 8.04 8.20 -4.02
N ARG A 19 8.38 9.48 -3.94
CA ARG A 19 9.80 9.88 -3.89
C ARG A 19 10.48 9.38 -2.62
N ARG A 20 9.79 9.45 -1.50
CA ARG A 20 10.34 8.98 -0.24
C ARG A 20 10.60 7.48 -0.27
N LEU A 21 9.67 6.73 -0.85
CA LEU A 21 9.83 5.29 -0.97
C LEU A 21 10.98 4.94 -1.93
N GLN A 22 11.09 5.68 -3.03
CA GLN A 22 12.18 5.47 -3.96
C GLN A 22 13.53 5.69 -3.31
N ARG A 23 13.63 6.70 -2.45
CA ARG A 23 14.89 6.95 -1.72
C ARG A 23 15.25 5.81 -0.78
N LYS A 24 14.25 5.04 -0.37
CA LYS A 24 14.48 3.89 0.50
C LYS A 24 14.76 2.62 -0.31
N GLY A 25 14.85 2.73 -1.63
CA GLY A 25 15.24 1.62 -2.48
C GLY A 25 14.09 0.86 -3.10
N PHE A 26 12.84 1.32 -2.94
CA PHE A 26 11.71 0.66 -3.56
C PHE A 26 11.52 1.14 -4.99
N GLU A 27 11.06 0.24 -5.84
CA GLU A 27 10.52 0.62 -7.13
C GLU A 27 9.05 0.96 -6.90
N VAL A 28 8.61 2.14 -7.35
CA VAL A 28 7.25 2.60 -7.05
C VAL A 28 6.47 2.77 -8.33
N ILE A 29 5.28 2.16 -8.37
CA ILE A 29 4.32 2.34 -9.44
C ILE A 29 3.17 3.11 -8.83
N ILE A 30 2.65 4.10 -9.55
CA ILE A 30 1.59 4.95 -9.02
C ILE A 30 0.28 4.73 -9.77
N ALA A 31 -0.82 4.90 -9.05
CA ALA A 31 -2.16 4.91 -9.61
C ALA A 31 -2.93 6.03 -8.96
N ALA A 32 -3.78 6.69 -9.72
CA ALA A 32 -4.48 7.89 -9.27
C ALA A 32 -5.89 7.61 -8.75
N ASP A 33 -6.41 6.42 -8.98
CA ASP A 33 -7.73 6.05 -8.48
C ASP A 33 -7.81 4.54 -8.29
N GLY A 34 -8.92 4.09 -7.73
CA GLY A 34 -9.09 2.67 -7.42
C GLY A 34 -9.11 1.78 -8.65
N ARG A 35 -9.71 2.26 -9.72
CA ARG A 35 -9.80 1.49 -10.95
C ARG A 35 -8.42 1.26 -11.55
N GLU A 36 -7.63 2.33 -11.61
CA GLU A 36 -6.26 2.21 -12.10
C GLU A 36 -5.43 1.32 -11.19
N GLY A 37 -5.67 1.41 -9.88
CA GLY A 37 -4.98 0.58 -8.91
C GLY A 37 -5.24 -0.90 -9.13
N VAL A 38 -6.49 -1.27 -9.35
CA VAL A 38 -6.84 -2.67 -9.62
C VAL A 38 -6.18 -3.15 -10.91
N ALA A 39 -6.24 -2.31 -11.95
CA ALA A 39 -5.63 -2.68 -13.23
C ALA A 39 -4.12 -2.87 -13.11
N LYS A 40 -3.45 -1.97 -12.41
CA LYS A 40 -2.01 -2.05 -12.28
C LYS A 40 -1.56 -3.17 -11.34
N ALA A 41 -2.37 -3.51 -10.35
CA ALA A 41 -2.06 -4.66 -9.51
C ALA A 41 -1.93 -5.92 -10.35
N SER A 42 -2.81 -6.08 -11.33
CA SER A 42 -2.76 -7.24 -12.20
C SER A 42 -1.64 -7.12 -13.24
N ALA A 43 -1.46 -5.93 -13.82
CA ALA A 43 -0.51 -5.75 -14.92
C ALA A 43 0.94 -5.74 -14.46
N GLU A 44 1.20 -5.20 -13.25
CA GLU A 44 2.58 -4.96 -12.80
C GLU A 44 3.04 -5.95 -11.75
N SER A 45 2.14 -6.70 -11.17
CA SER A 45 2.47 -7.71 -10.13
C SER A 45 3.34 -7.12 -9.02
N PRO A 46 2.89 -6.07 -8.34
CA PRO A 46 3.71 -5.48 -7.28
C PRO A 46 3.88 -6.45 -6.11
N ASP A 47 4.88 -6.19 -5.30
CA ASP A 47 5.13 -6.99 -4.11
C ASP A 47 4.26 -6.55 -2.94
N LEU A 48 3.75 -5.31 -2.99
CA LEU A 48 2.92 -4.76 -1.94
C LEU A 48 2.13 -3.59 -2.50
N ILE A 49 0.93 -3.36 -1.95
CA ILE A 49 0.07 -2.26 -2.37
C ILE A 49 -0.20 -1.35 -1.18
N LEU A 50 0.02 -0.05 -1.37
CA LEU A 50 -0.42 0.98 -0.45
C LEU A 50 -1.68 1.59 -1.05
N LEU A 51 -2.80 1.47 -0.36
CA LEU A 51 -4.10 1.78 -0.93
C LEU A 51 -4.83 2.81 -0.09
N ASP A 52 -5.01 4.01 -0.64
CA ASP A 52 -5.82 5.05 0.00
C ASP A 52 -7.28 4.61 -0.01
N MET A 53 -7.95 4.75 1.13
CA MET A 53 -9.34 4.32 1.24
C MET A 53 -10.31 5.38 0.73
N SER A 54 -9.87 6.62 0.54
CA SER A 54 -10.73 7.74 0.12
C SER A 54 -10.49 8.08 -1.34
N LEU A 55 -10.72 7.12 -2.25
CA LEU A 55 -10.43 7.31 -3.66
C LEU A 55 -11.67 7.68 -4.45
N PRO A 56 -11.50 8.43 -5.55
CA PRO A 56 -12.60 8.67 -6.48
C PRO A 56 -12.80 7.46 -7.40
N VAL A 57 -13.88 7.46 -8.14
CA VAL A 57 -14.26 6.45 -9.14
C VAL A 57 -14.57 5.11 -8.47
N MET A 58 -13.59 4.51 -7.84
CA MET A 58 -13.75 3.27 -7.09
C MET A 58 -12.99 3.46 -5.78
N ASP A 59 -13.71 3.42 -4.65
CA ASP A 59 -13.06 3.68 -3.38
C ASP A 59 -12.14 2.52 -2.99
N GLY A 60 -11.32 2.77 -1.96
CA GLY A 60 -10.32 1.79 -1.56
C GLY A 60 -10.91 0.47 -1.07
N TRP A 61 -12.09 0.51 -0.44
CA TRP A 61 -12.73 -0.71 0.03
C TRP A 61 -13.07 -1.63 -1.14
N GLU A 62 -13.68 -1.05 -2.18
CA GLU A 62 -14.05 -1.81 -3.35
C GLU A 62 -12.81 -2.29 -4.10
N ALA A 63 -11.79 -1.43 -4.22
CA ALA A 63 -10.55 -1.82 -4.88
C ALA A 63 -9.89 -3.00 -4.17
N ALA A 64 -9.86 -2.97 -2.84
CA ALA A 64 -9.27 -4.06 -2.06
C ALA A 64 -10.02 -5.36 -2.31
N ARG A 65 -11.36 -5.31 -2.32
CA ARG A 65 -12.15 -6.52 -2.57
C ARG A 65 -11.87 -7.09 -3.95
N LYS A 66 -11.74 -6.22 -4.96
CA LYS A 66 -11.46 -6.69 -6.31
C LYS A 66 -10.08 -7.31 -6.43
N ILE A 67 -9.09 -6.70 -5.78
CA ILE A 67 -7.73 -7.24 -5.80
C ILE A 67 -7.71 -8.61 -5.09
N LYS A 68 -8.34 -8.70 -3.93
CA LYS A 68 -8.35 -9.95 -3.18
C LYS A 68 -9.26 -11.00 -3.79
N GLY A 69 -10.21 -10.59 -4.61
CA GLY A 69 -11.08 -11.51 -5.32
C GLY A 69 -10.48 -12.09 -6.60
N ASN A 70 -9.35 -11.59 -7.03
CA ASN A 70 -8.69 -12.05 -8.26
C ASN A 70 -7.56 -13.01 -7.91
N PRO A 71 -7.60 -14.25 -8.39
CA PRO A 71 -6.54 -15.23 -8.07
C PRO A 71 -5.14 -14.74 -8.43
N GLU A 72 -5.00 -13.84 -9.40
CA GLU A 72 -3.69 -13.33 -9.81
C GLU A 72 -3.12 -12.32 -8.83
N THR A 73 -3.97 -11.66 -8.05
CA THR A 73 -3.52 -10.57 -7.19
C THR A 73 -3.84 -10.78 -5.71
N ARG A 74 -4.60 -11.81 -5.38
CA ARG A 74 -5.09 -11.98 -4.00
C ARG A 74 -3.99 -12.17 -2.97
N ASP A 75 -2.82 -12.63 -3.39
CA ASP A 75 -1.72 -12.88 -2.45
C ASP A 75 -0.84 -11.65 -2.23
N ILE A 76 -1.10 -10.56 -2.95
CA ILE A 76 -0.33 -9.33 -2.77
C ILE A 76 -0.80 -8.65 -1.49
N PRO A 77 0.10 -8.36 -0.54
CA PRO A 77 -0.33 -7.67 0.69
C PRO A 77 -0.79 -6.26 0.41
N ILE A 78 -1.86 -5.85 1.08
CA ILE A 78 -2.42 -4.50 0.96
C ILE A 78 -2.36 -3.83 2.31
N ILE A 79 -1.76 -2.64 2.36
CA ILE A 79 -1.79 -1.78 3.53
C ILE A 79 -2.75 -0.63 3.20
N ALA A 80 -3.85 -0.55 3.93
CA ALA A 80 -4.82 0.51 3.74
C ALA A 80 -4.32 1.80 4.38
N LEU A 81 -4.45 2.91 3.67
CA LEU A 81 -4.12 4.24 4.20
C LEU A 81 -5.43 4.98 4.43
N THR A 82 -5.70 5.35 5.67
CA THR A 82 -6.97 5.97 6.02
C THR A 82 -6.73 7.30 6.73
N ALA A 83 -7.60 8.28 6.46
CA ALA A 83 -7.53 9.58 7.12
C ALA A 83 -8.10 9.53 8.53
N HIS A 84 -8.76 8.44 8.89
CA HIS A 84 -9.44 8.34 10.18
C HIS A 84 -8.94 7.12 10.94
N ALA A 85 -8.60 7.33 12.20
CA ALA A 85 -8.14 6.25 13.07
C ALA A 85 -9.25 5.88 14.05
N MET A 86 -10.48 5.80 13.56
CA MET A 86 -11.63 5.51 14.42
C MET A 86 -11.78 4.02 14.64
N ALA A 87 -12.38 3.69 15.77
CA ALA A 87 -12.71 2.30 16.02
C ALA A 87 -13.61 1.80 14.89
N GLY A 88 -13.31 0.63 14.39
CA GLY A 88 -14.06 0.07 13.28
C GLY A 88 -13.38 0.25 11.94
N ASP A 89 -12.54 1.27 11.76
CA ASP A 89 -11.85 1.46 10.49
C ASP A 89 -10.89 0.30 10.21
N ARG A 90 -10.22 -0.17 11.25
CA ARG A 90 -9.32 -1.30 11.11
C ARG A 90 -10.08 -2.56 10.72
N GLU A 91 -11.20 -2.84 11.39
CA GLU A 91 -12.02 -4.00 11.06
C GLU A 91 -12.55 -3.89 9.64
N LYS A 92 -12.96 -2.70 9.24
CA LYS A 92 -13.48 -2.47 7.91
C LYS A 92 -12.43 -2.75 6.85
N ALA A 93 -11.19 -2.30 7.09
CA ALA A 93 -10.09 -2.56 6.18
C ALA A 93 -9.83 -4.07 6.07
N LEU A 94 -9.79 -4.75 7.21
CA LEU A 94 -9.54 -6.18 7.23
C LEU A 94 -10.66 -6.96 6.56
N GLU A 95 -11.92 -6.55 6.75
CA GLU A 95 -13.05 -7.19 6.10
C GLU A 95 -13.01 -7.03 4.58
N ALA A 96 -12.47 -5.92 4.10
CA ALA A 96 -12.31 -5.71 2.67
C ALA A 96 -11.15 -6.52 2.09
N GLY A 97 -10.36 -7.17 2.95
CA GLY A 97 -9.26 -8.01 2.52
C GLY A 97 -7.89 -7.37 2.66
N CYS A 98 -7.82 -6.16 3.24
CA CYS A 98 -6.52 -5.55 3.50
C CYS A 98 -5.79 -6.31 4.59
N ASP A 99 -4.48 -6.38 4.47
CA ASP A 99 -3.66 -7.14 5.41
C ASP A 99 -3.23 -6.31 6.60
N GLU A 100 -3.21 -5.00 6.43
CA GLU A 100 -2.86 -4.07 7.51
C GLU A 100 -3.42 -2.71 7.16
N TYR A 101 -3.37 -1.77 8.10
CA TYR A 101 -3.76 -0.41 7.81
C TYR A 101 -2.80 0.57 8.50
N ASP A 102 -2.77 1.79 8.01
CA ASP A 102 -2.04 2.87 8.63
C ASP A 102 -2.84 4.16 8.45
N THR A 103 -2.55 5.14 9.29
CA THR A 103 -3.31 6.38 9.29
C THR A 103 -2.54 7.50 8.62
N LYS A 104 -3.28 8.44 8.05
CA LYS A 104 -2.70 9.67 7.54
C LYS A 104 -2.70 10.72 8.64
N PRO A 105 -1.75 11.63 8.65
CA PRO A 105 -0.63 11.74 7.71
C PRO A 105 0.35 10.59 7.87
N VAL A 106 0.95 10.21 6.75
CA VAL A 106 1.88 9.09 6.74
C VAL A 106 3.14 9.45 7.51
N GLU A 107 3.52 8.58 8.45
CA GLU A 107 4.81 8.69 9.12
C GLU A 107 5.68 7.58 8.58
N LEU A 108 6.71 7.97 7.84
CA LEU A 108 7.47 7.02 7.06
C LEU A 108 8.11 5.90 7.89
N PRO A 109 8.74 6.18 9.05
CA PRO A 109 9.30 5.08 9.83
C PRO A 109 8.27 4.03 10.24
N ARG A 110 7.08 4.48 10.63
CA ARG A 110 6.01 3.56 11.01
C ARG A 110 5.53 2.75 9.81
N LEU A 111 5.35 3.41 8.68
CA LEU A 111 4.91 2.74 7.46
C LEU A 111 5.96 1.74 6.99
N LEU A 112 7.23 2.11 7.02
CA LEU A 112 8.29 1.20 6.62
C LEU A 112 8.32 -0.05 7.48
N GLY A 113 8.06 0.09 8.77
CA GLY A 113 7.98 -1.06 9.65
C GLY A 113 6.89 -2.03 9.22
N LYS A 114 5.73 -1.51 8.82
CA LYS A 114 4.65 -2.35 8.34
C LYS A 114 4.98 -2.99 7.00
N ILE A 115 5.59 -2.24 6.09
CA ILE A 115 6.02 -2.79 4.81
C ILE A 115 6.99 -3.94 5.03
N ASN A 116 7.93 -3.77 5.94
CA ASN A 116 8.93 -4.81 6.22
C ASN A 116 8.32 -6.06 6.82
N LEU A 117 7.21 -5.95 7.54
CA LEU A 117 6.53 -7.12 8.06
C LEU A 117 6.08 -8.05 6.93
N PHE A 118 5.73 -7.49 5.78
CA PHE A 118 5.25 -8.31 4.66
C PHE A 118 6.35 -8.68 3.68
N LEU A 119 7.36 -7.84 3.50
CA LEU A 119 8.41 -8.09 2.53
C LEU A 119 9.65 -8.72 3.14
N GLY A 120 9.77 -8.63 4.45
CA GLY A 120 10.86 -9.28 5.15
C GLY A 120 12.22 -8.78 4.71
N GLU A 121 13.14 -9.72 4.53
CA GLU A 121 14.50 -9.39 4.18
C GLU A 121 14.63 -8.77 2.81
N ASP A 122 13.62 -8.93 1.98
CA ASP A 122 13.66 -8.35 0.66
C ASP A 122 13.42 -6.86 0.67
N ALA A 123 12.96 -6.32 1.79
CA ALA A 123 12.70 -4.91 1.87
C ALA A 123 14.02 -4.14 1.86
N PRO A 124 14.17 -3.21 0.94
CA PRO A 124 15.38 -2.39 0.93
C PRO A 124 15.37 -1.50 2.14
N ALA A 125 16.36 -0.99 2.47
CA ALA A 125 16.41 -0.08 3.51
C ALA A 125 16.18 -0.59 4.84
N SER A 126 15.79 -1.45 4.99
CA SER A 126 15.63 -1.70 6.19
C SER A 126 16.41 -2.36 6.80
N GLY A 127 16.34 -2.01 6.47
CA GLY A 127 16.69 -2.34 7.08
C GLY A 127 16.93 -3.17 7.70
N ALA A 128 16.70 -3.41 7.15
CA ALA A 128 16.91 -4.21 7.66
C ALA A 128 17.95 -4.30 8.24
N ALA A 129 18.37 -3.96 7.80
CA ALA A 129 19.35 -4.10 8.20
C ALA A 129 19.50 -4.04 9.49
N GLU A 130 19.30 -3.63 9.74
CA GLU A 130 19.48 -3.59 10.77
C GLU A 130 18.97 -4.37 11.47
N GLY A 131 18.52 -4.57 11.15
CA GLY A 131 18.09 -5.14 11.82
C GLY A 131 18.27 -6.04 12.31
N THR A 132 18.54 -6.20 12.22
CA THR A 132 18.66 -6.81 12.62
C THR A 132 18.72 -7.17 13.31
N ALA A 133 18.90 -7.11 13.38
CA ALA A 133 18.97 -7.41 14.04
C ALA A 133 18.73 -7.97 14.48
#